data_425b3ba088d9171d54968e497a26a38b
#
_entry.id   425b3ba088d9171d54968e497a26a38b
#
_cell.length_a   1.000
_cell.length_b   1.000
_cell.length_c   1.000
_cell.angle_alpha   90.00
_cell.angle_beta   90.00
_cell.angle_gamma   90.00
#
_symmetry.space_group_name_H-M   'P 1'
#
loop_
_entity.id
_entity.type
_entity.pdbx_description
1 polymer ?
#
loop_
_entity_poly.entity_id
_entity_poly.type
_entity_poly.pdbx_seq_one_letter_code
_entity_poly.pdbx_strand_id
1 'polypeptide(L)'
;MATDSPPAAIRERLDCLRLAYREAFPPERAGGCGVCVLEADAWPYLDGVVAAEVQGEARLDDSFLALQSGGAGGAAFAKTLGAELAADFDAQAAVFAGAGVTPADWAPATAADTLAEVVRTLAAVFARVGDPETRLTLYLRPADVRDAAAYARQLTELLLAGLPPGLILLLPAEDGDAVARALGPRADLGVTLLRPRLDADALPRELAAAQAEQTQDPQARFRLHFVDLAEHGGHRAFARMREAGEAAVALCEEHTGWEHLRAAVFTAQGGHLLASKPHRELSLAYFGRGVEAARDATAAANPSGPVALALALQAHGAGLVHLGRYGEALACYDEAVAVASASADLAAFELEARRMRGLCLDQDGRPREAFGAYEETLDAAEPLESEVRRASSLPYVGAEILALVDRLGRRAERGELRDRIERLLGPDWDAHLEPAYLKRARS
;
A
#
# COMPACT_ATOMS: atom_id res chain seq x y z
N MET A 1 13.18 -29.56 -5.96
CA MET A 1 12.06 -28.64 -6.20
C MET A 1 12.44 -27.83 -7.43
N ALA A 2 11.68 -27.91 -8.52
CA ALA A 2 11.92 -27.05 -9.68
C ALA A 2 11.63 -25.61 -9.22
N THR A 3 12.62 -24.75 -9.24
CA THR A 3 12.44 -23.32 -9.06
C THR A 3 11.66 -22.84 -10.30
N ASP A 4 10.36 -22.61 -10.12
CA ASP A 4 9.56 -21.99 -11.18
C ASP A 4 10.20 -20.63 -11.49
N SER A 5 10.82 -20.54 -12.65
CA SER A 5 11.38 -19.27 -13.12
C SER A 5 10.26 -18.23 -13.22
N PRO A 6 10.48 -16.99 -12.76
CA PRO A 6 9.45 -15.97 -12.81
C PRO A 6 8.96 -15.76 -14.27
N PRO A 7 7.70 -15.35 -14.46
CA PRO A 7 7.15 -15.03 -15.78
C PRO A 7 8.04 -14.10 -16.59
N ALA A 8 8.02 -14.21 -17.93
CA ALA A 8 8.87 -13.42 -18.80
C ALA A 8 8.75 -11.92 -18.54
N ALA A 9 7.52 -11.41 -18.38
CA ALA A 9 7.25 -10.01 -18.10
C ALA A 9 7.91 -9.50 -16.80
N ILE A 10 7.98 -10.33 -15.75
CA ILE A 10 8.72 -9.98 -14.52
C ILE A 10 10.23 -10.00 -14.78
N ARG A 11 10.73 -11.03 -15.46
CA ARG A 11 12.18 -11.14 -15.77
C ARG A 11 12.69 -9.94 -16.56
N GLU A 12 11.96 -9.48 -17.56
CA GLU A 12 12.31 -8.30 -18.35
C GLU A 12 12.48 -7.04 -17.50
N ARG A 13 11.59 -6.83 -16.51
CA ARG A 13 11.68 -5.71 -15.58
C ARG A 13 12.87 -5.82 -14.63
N LEU A 14 13.12 -7.02 -14.11
CA LEU A 14 14.30 -7.26 -13.27
C LEU A 14 15.60 -7.06 -14.07
N ASP A 15 15.64 -7.50 -15.32
CA ASP A 15 16.81 -7.33 -16.18
C ASP A 15 17.01 -5.87 -16.60
N CYS A 16 15.93 -5.10 -16.77
CA CYS A 16 15.99 -3.64 -17.00
C CYS A 16 16.64 -2.92 -15.79
N LEU A 17 16.26 -3.29 -14.56
CA LEU A 17 16.88 -2.75 -13.33
C LEU A 17 18.36 -3.12 -13.21
N ARG A 18 18.72 -4.38 -13.51
CA ARG A 18 20.11 -4.83 -13.51
C ARG A 18 20.95 -4.11 -14.56
N LEU A 19 20.39 -3.88 -15.73
CA LEU A 19 21.06 -3.11 -16.79
C LEU A 19 21.31 -1.67 -16.33
N ALA A 20 20.30 -0.99 -15.81
CA ALA A 20 20.45 0.37 -15.28
C ALA A 20 21.50 0.46 -14.17
N TYR A 21 21.58 -0.55 -13.30
CA TYR A 21 22.59 -0.65 -12.28
C TYR A 21 24.00 -0.81 -12.89
N ARG A 22 24.20 -1.73 -13.84
CA ARG A 22 25.50 -1.94 -14.51
C ARG A 22 25.99 -0.72 -15.28
N GLU A 23 25.07 -0.02 -15.95
CA GLU A 23 25.40 1.23 -16.64
C GLU A 23 25.83 2.34 -15.66
N ALA A 24 25.16 2.41 -14.50
CA ALA A 24 25.51 3.39 -13.45
C ALA A 24 26.81 3.05 -12.74
N PHE A 25 27.09 1.77 -12.52
CA PHE A 25 28.23 1.26 -11.76
C PHE A 25 29.00 0.17 -12.54
N PRO A 26 29.69 0.57 -13.62
CA PRO A 26 30.53 -0.35 -14.35
C PRO A 26 31.68 -0.88 -13.43
N PRO A 27 32.25 -2.07 -13.72
CA PRO A 27 33.25 -2.72 -12.84
C PRO A 27 34.46 -1.83 -12.49
N GLU A 28 34.89 -0.98 -13.38
CA GLU A 28 36.02 -0.06 -13.20
C GLU A 28 35.73 1.12 -12.26
N ARG A 29 34.48 1.35 -11.91
CA ARG A 29 34.07 2.42 -11.01
C ARG A 29 34.32 2.02 -9.56
N ALA A 30 35.09 2.80 -8.82
CA ALA A 30 35.53 2.51 -7.45
C ALA A 30 34.38 2.52 -6.39
N GLY A 31 33.17 2.93 -6.75
CA GLY A 31 32.02 3.04 -5.85
C GLY A 31 31.21 4.31 -6.13
N GLY A 32 30.27 4.62 -5.28
CA GLY A 32 29.44 5.82 -5.43
C GLY A 32 28.06 5.70 -4.81
N CYS A 33 27.17 6.63 -5.14
CA CYS A 33 25.78 6.63 -4.72
C CYS A 33 24.86 6.55 -5.94
N GLY A 34 23.95 5.57 -5.95
CA GLY A 34 22.87 5.45 -6.92
C GLY A 34 21.53 5.80 -6.26
N VAL A 35 20.83 6.78 -6.83
CA VAL A 35 19.43 7.04 -6.48
C VAL A 35 18.57 6.45 -7.58
N CYS A 36 17.88 5.36 -7.27
CA CYS A 36 16.97 4.68 -8.19
C CYS A 36 15.58 5.31 -8.06
N VAL A 37 15.22 6.13 -9.05
CA VAL A 37 13.95 6.85 -9.07
C VAL A 37 12.91 6.00 -9.79
N LEU A 38 11.91 5.55 -9.05
CA LEU A 38 10.83 4.66 -9.49
C LEU A 38 9.48 5.22 -9.04
N GLU A 39 8.42 4.78 -9.71
CA GLU A 39 7.07 4.90 -9.18
C GLU A 39 6.86 3.91 -8.02
N ALA A 40 5.94 4.22 -7.10
CA ALA A 40 5.78 3.43 -5.86
C ALA A 40 5.42 1.96 -6.12
N ASP A 41 4.65 1.68 -7.14
CA ASP A 41 4.25 0.34 -7.59
C ASP A 41 5.38 -0.46 -8.26
N ALA A 42 6.46 0.22 -8.66
CA ALA A 42 7.65 -0.39 -9.24
C ALA A 42 8.72 -0.79 -8.20
N TRP A 43 8.61 -0.34 -6.96
CA TRP A 43 9.56 -0.67 -5.89
C TRP A 43 9.70 -2.18 -5.61
N PRO A 44 8.62 -2.99 -5.64
CA PRO A 44 8.75 -4.44 -5.43
C PRO A 44 9.72 -5.13 -6.42
N TYR A 45 9.92 -4.56 -7.62
CA TYR A 45 10.90 -5.10 -8.58
C TYR A 45 12.34 -4.83 -8.14
N LEU A 46 12.63 -3.62 -7.64
CA LEU A 46 13.94 -3.28 -7.09
C LEU A 46 14.25 -4.15 -5.86
N ASP A 47 13.29 -4.29 -4.94
CA ASP A 47 13.41 -5.20 -3.80
C ASP A 47 13.66 -6.65 -4.25
N GLY A 48 12.98 -7.09 -5.31
CA GLY A 48 13.17 -8.42 -5.89
C GLY A 48 14.56 -8.63 -6.47
N VAL A 49 15.13 -7.63 -7.18
CA VAL A 49 16.53 -7.69 -7.64
C VAL A 49 17.48 -7.80 -6.46
N VAL A 50 17.35 -6.88 -5.49
CA VAL A 50 18.21 -6.85 -4.31
C VAL A 50 18.12 -8.15 -3.52
N ALA A 51 16.91 -8.67 -3.29
CA ALA A 51 16.71 -9.94 -2.58
C ALA A 51 17.36 -11.12 -3.29
N ALA A 52 17.26 -11.21 -4.63
CA ALA A 52 17.91 -12.25 -5.41
C ALA A 52 19.44 -12.17 -5.33
N GLU A 53 20.01 -10.96 -5.40
CA GLU A 53 21.46 -10.75 -5.26
C GLU A 53 21.96 -11.10 -3.84
N VAL A 54 21.20 -10.71 -2.79
CA VAL A 54 21.51 -11.07 -1.39
C VAL A 54 21.46 -12.58 -1.15
N GLN A 55 20.53 -13.30 -1.82
CA GLN A 55 20.38 -14.75 -1.71
C GLN A 55 21.41 -15.55 -2.53
N GLY A 56 22.29 -14.89 -3.25
CA GLY A 56 23.32 -15.51 -4.04
C GLY A 56 22.88 -16.06 -5.41
N GLU A 57 21.71 -15.63 -5.91
CA GLU A 57 21.29 -15.82 -7.31
C GLU A 57 22.07 -14.89 -8.26
N ALA A 58 23.25 -14.48 -7.82
CA ALA A 58 24.08 -13.40 -8.31
C ALA A 58 24.11 -13.28 -9.85
N ARG A 59 23.51 -12.22 -10.36
CA ARG A 59 23.63 -11.80 -11.76
C ARG A 59 24.37 -10.47 -11.90
N LEU A 60 24.66 -9.83 -10.77
CA LEU A 60 25.49 -8.65 -10.64
C LEU A 60 26.83 -9.06 -9.99
N ASP A 61 27.90 -8.36 -10.34
CA ASP A 61 29.26 -8.71 -9.91
C ASP A 61 29.59 -8.16 -8.50
N ASP A 62 28.65 -7.49 -7.86
CA ASP A 62 28.80 -6.87 -6.53
C ASP A 62 28.16 -7.74 -5.45
N SER A 63 28.66 -7.63 -4.22
CA SER A 63 27.98 -8.20 -3.04
C SER A 63 26.91 -7.24 -2.54
N PHE A 64 25.73 -7.76 -2.20
CA PHE A 64 24.60 -6.95 -1.78
C PHE A 64 24.28 -7.14 -0.29
N LEU A 65 23.99 -6.04 0.39
CA LEU A 65 23.44 -6.00 1.74
C LEU A 65 22.23 -5.07 1.76
N ALA A 66 21.07 -5.60 2.14
CA ALA A 66 19.84 -4.84 2.26
C ALA A 66 19.58 -4.44 3.71
N LEU A 67 19.37 -3.17 3.96
CA LEU A 67 19.02 -2.61 5.26
C LEU A 67 17.62 -1.97 5.18
N GLN A 68 16.69 -2.50 5.97
CA GLN A 68 15.29 -2.09 6.00
C GLN A 68 14.87 -1.70 7.43
N SER A 69 15.68 -0.89 8.10
CA SER A 69 15.35 -0.48 9.48
C SER A 69 14.09 0.38 9.54
N GLY A 70 13.33 0.26 10.63
CA GLY A 70 12.17 1.11 10.89
C GLY A 70 12.58 2.52 11.31
N GLY A 71 11.81 3.55 10.86
CA GLY A 71 11.86 4.89 11.43
C GLY A 71 13.00 5.78 10.97
N ALA A 72 13.25 5.89 9.66
CA ALA A 72 14.24 6.83 9.10
C ALA A 72 13.87 8.30 9.34
N GLY A 73 14.91 9.13 9.53
CA GLY A 73 14.80 10.58 9.61
C GLY A 73 14.78 11.17 11.01
N GLY A 74 14.73 10.32 12.07
CA GLY A 74 14.88 10.79 13.44
C GLY A 74 16.34 10.87 13.90
N ALA A 75 16.63 11.64 14.95
CA ALA A 75 17.98 11.75 15.56
C ALA A 75 18.55 10.38 16.01
N ALA A 76 17.69 9.38 16.24
CA ALA A 76 18.07 8.03 16.62
C ALA A 76 18.29 7.08 15.45
N PHE A 77 18.09 7.48 14.20
CA PHE A 77 18.14 6.58 13.04
C PHE A 77 19.46 5.81 12.93
N ALA A 78 20.58 6.53 13.02
CA ALA A 78 21.93 5.91 12.96
C ALA A 78 22.11 4.88 14.08
N LYS A 79 21.65 5.18 15.30
CA LYS A 79 21.73 4.26 16.47
C LYS A 79 20.86 3.02 16.26
N THR A 80 19.63 3.20 15.77
CA THR A 80 18.73 2.09 15.49
C THR A 80 19.33 1.17 14.43
N LEU A 81 19.79 1.74 13.32
CA LEU A 81 20.44 0.99 12.25
C LEU A 81 21.70 0.26 12.75
N GLY A 82 22.56 0.93 13.52
CA GLY A 82 23.75 0.33 14.10
C GLY A 82 23.45 -0.81 15.08
N ALA A 83 22.38 -0.68 15.88
CA ALA A 83 21.93 -1.73 16.78
C ALA A 83 21.38 -2.96 16.04
N GLU A 84 20.58 -2.74 14.99
CA GLU A 84 20.07 -3.82 14.14
C GLU A 84 21.19 -4.60 13.46
N LEU A 85 22.16 -3.89 12.88
CA LEU A 85 23.34 -4.51 12.29
C LEU A 85 24.18 -5.31 13.30
N ALA A 86 24.35 -4.79 14.51
CA ALA A 86 25.08 -5.52 15.55
C ALA A 86 24.35 -6.80 15.95
N ALA A 87 23.03 -6.78 16.07
CA ALA A 87 22.23 -7.96 16.35
C ALA A 87 22.35 -9.01 15.24
N ASP A 88 22.37 -8.59 13.97
CA ASP A 88 22.55 -9.47 12.82
C ASP A 88 23.96 -10.08 12.80
N PHE A 89 24.99 -9.29 13.14
CA PHE A 89 26.36 -9.79 13.24
C PHE A 89 26.52 -10.76 14.42
N ASP A 90 25.92 -10.48 15.57
CA ASP A 90 25.94 -11.38 16.73
C ASP A 90 25.25 -12.72 16.42
N ALA A 91 24.16 -12.70 15.67
CA ALA A 91 23.50 -13.92 15.21
C ALA A 91 24.37 -14.79 14.27
N GLN A 92 25.32 -14.16 13.57
CA GLN A 92 26.24 -14.80 12.63
C GLN A 92 27.69 -14.81 13.13
N ALA A 93 27.92 -14.59 14.42
CA ALA A 93 29.28 -14.43 15.01
C ALA A 93 30.25 -15.56 14.68
N ALA A 94 29.77 -16.81 14.58
CA ALA A 94 30.61 -17.96 14.23
C ALA A 94 31.19 -17.86 12.80
N VAL A 95 30.42 -17.32 11.85
CA VAL A 95 30.85 -17.09 10.45
C VAL A 95 31.90 -15.97 10.42
N PHE A 96 31.64 -14.87 11.10
CA PHE A 96 32.56 -13.73 11.15
C PHE A 96 33.86 -14.03 11.87
N ALA A 97 33.80 -14.82 12.93
CA ALA A 97 35.02 -15.29 13.65
C ALA A 97 35.98 -16.09 12.75
N GLY A 98 35.43 -16.88 11.82
CA GLY A 98 36.23 -17.59 10.80
C GLY A 98 37.04 -16.67 9.89
N ALA A 99 36.56 -15.43 9.66
CA ALA A 99 37.24 -14.38 8.91
C ALA A 99 38.06 -13.42 9.80
N GLY A 100 38.21 -13.73 11.09
CA GLY A 100 38.95 -12.92 12.06
C GLY A 100 38.24 -11.63 12.47
N VAL A 101 36.93 -11.55 12.26
CA VAL A 101 36.10 -10.41 12.71
C VAL A 101 35.52 -10.74 14.09
N THR A 102 35.62 -9.81 14.99
CA THR A 102 35.21 -9.93 16.40
C THR A 102 34.11 -8.92 16.74
N PRO A 103 33.34 -9.08 17.84
CA PRO A 103 32.37 -8.08 18.28
C PRO A 103 32.90 -6.66 18.43
N ALA A 104 34.20 -6.49 18.72
CA ALA A 104 34.84 -5.18 18.80
C ALA A 104 34.90 -4.46 17.45
N ASP A 105 34.86 -5.17 16.34
CA ASP A 105 34.97 -4.58 15.00
C ASP A 105 33.66 -3.92 14.57
N TRP A 106 32.49 -4.36 15.03
CA TRP A 106 31.21 -3.71 14.75
C TRP A 106 30.63 -2.90 15.93
N ALA A 107 31.25 -2.96 17.11
CA ALA A 107 30.86 -2.14 18.25
C ALA A 107 30.77 -0.62 17.93
N PRO A 108 31.62 -0.04 17.05
CA PRO A 108 31.47 1.36 16.66
C PRO A 108 30.13 1.67 15.98
N ALA A 109 29.50 0.72 15.29
CA ALA A 109 28.19 0.95 14.68
C ALA A 109 27.09 1.09 15.74
N THR A 110 27.15 0.36 16.85
CA THR A 110 26.16 0.46 17.94
C THR A 110 26.23 1.78 18.70
N ALA A 111 27.42 2.38 18.76
CA ALA A 111 27.66 3.67 19.42
C ALA A 111 27.54 4.86 18.46
N ALA A 112 27.28 4.61 17.18
CA ALA A 112 27.29 5.63 16.13
C ALA A 112 26.20 6.68 16.34
N ASP A 113 26.58 7.94 16.28
CA ASP A 113 25.67 9.08 16.27
C ASP A 113 25.30 9.53 14.85
N THR A 114 26.06 9.09 13.84
CA THR A 114 25.87 9.46 12.44
C THR A 114 25.79 8.23 11.52
N LEU A 115 25.03 8.37 10.43
CA LEU A 115 24.95 7.34 9.39
C LEU A 115 26.33 7.05 8.76
N ALA A 116 27.19 8.06 8.67
CA ALA A 116 28.55 7.90 8.15
C ALA A 116 29.44 6.96 9.02
N GLU A 117 29.24 6.97 10.32
CA GLU A 117 29.96 6.04 11.23
C GLU A 117 29.48 4.62 11.05
N VAL A 118 28.17 4.40 10.94
CA VAL A 118 27.58 3.07 10.65
C VAL A 118 28.14 2.52 9.34
N VAL A 119 28.08 3.30 8.27
CA VAL A 119 28.51 2.89 6.93
C VAL A 119 30.01 2.62 6.87
N ARG A 120 30.83 3.41 7.56
CA ARG A 120 32.28 3.15 7.66
C ARG A 120 32.60 1.86 8.40
N THR A 121 31.88 1.57 9.48
CA THR A 121 32.05 0.31 10.23
C THR A 121 31.70 -0.89 9.37
N LEU A 122 30.55 -0.82 8.65
CA LEU A 122 30.14 -1.86 7.70
C LEU A 122 31.21 -2.11 6.62
N ALA A 123 31.70 -1.04 5.99
CA ALA A 123 32.71 -1.16 4.96
C ALA A 123 34.02 -1.76 5.48
N ALA A 124 34.43 -1.42 6.71
CA ALA A 124 35.60 -1.99 7.35
C ALA A 124 35.45 -3.49 7.66
N VAL A 125 34.26 -3.90 8.12
CA VAL A 125 33.94 -5.34 8.34
C VAL A 125 33.90 -6.08 7.01
N PHE A 126 33.22 -5.52 6.00
CA PHE A 126 33.14 -6.14 4.68
C PHE A 126 34.51 -6.30 4.02
N ALA A 127 35.40 -5.34 4.13
CA ALA A 127 36.76 -5.41 3.60
C ALA A 127 37.59 -6.60 4.19
N ARG A 128 37.19 -7.14 5.33
CA ARG A 128 37.83 -8.29 5.97
C ARG A 128 37.20 -9.63 5.63
N VAL A 129 35.89 -9.65 5.38
CA VAL A 129 35.15 -10.91 5.12
C VAL A 129 34.78 -11.10 3.66
N GLY A 130 34.68 -10.01 2.89
CA GLY A 130 34.28 -10.01 1.48
C GLY A 130 35.46 -10.43 0.57
N ASP A 131 35.13 -10.73 -0.68
CA ASP A 131 36.09 -10.89 -1.75
C ASP A 131 36.71 -9.50 -2.06
N PRO A 132 38.04 -9.36 -2.01
CA PRO A 132 38.68 -8.07 -2.29
C PRO A 132 38.46 -7.55 -3.72
N GLU A 133 38.04 -8.40 -4.65
CA GLU A 133 37.71 -8.01 -6.03
C GLU A 133 36.26 -7.56 -6.22
N THR A 134 35.38 -7.80 -5.23
CA THR A 134 33.98 -7.40 -5.28
C THR A 134 33.71 -6.12 -4.49
N ARG A 135 32.78 -5.30 -4.95
CA ARG A 135 32.31 -4.12 -4.22
C ARG A 135 31.14 -4.51 -3.33
N LEU A 136 30.90 -3.75 -2.27
CA LEU A 136 29.71 -3.86 -1.44
C LEU A 136 28.63 -2.87 -1.92
N THR A 137 27.49 -3.36 -2.35
CA THR A 137 26.31 -2.52 -2.57
C THR A 137 25.40 -2.58 -1.35
N LEU A 138 25.30 -1.44 -0.68
CA LEU A 138 24.43 -1.22 0.45
C LEU A 138 23.09 -0.66 -0.06
N TYR A 139 22.06 -1.48 -0.05
CA TYR A 139 20.69 -1.06 -0.33
C TYR A 139 20.02 -0.55 0.94
N LEU A 140 19.78 0.75 1.01
CA LEU A 140 19.19 1.38 2.18
C LEU A 140 17.77 1.84 1.86
N ARG A 141 16.79 1.07 2.36
CA ARG A 141 15.35 1.34 2.23
C ARG A 141 14.66 1.24 3.59
N PRO A 142 14.54 2.36 4.33
CA PRO A 142 13.79 2.36 5.58
C PRO A 142 12.32 1.97 5.36
N ALA A 143 11.77 1.16 6.27
CA ALA A 143 10.38 0.72 6.20
C ALA A 143 9.38 1.87 6.46
N ASP A 144 9.80 2.86 7.28
CA ASP A 144 9.00 4.05 7.61
C ASP A 144 9.91 5.29 7.63
N VAL A 145 9.60 6.27 6.79
CA VAL A 145 10.34 7.55 6.72
C VAL A 145 9.48 8.63 7.37
N ARG A 146 9.61 8.80 8.69
CA ARG A 146 8.82 9.75 9.48
C ARG A 146 9.15 11.22 9.19
N ASP A 147 10.41 11.52 8.89
CA ASP A 147 10.88 12.85 8.48
C ASP A 147 11.79 12.73 7.26
N ALA A 148 11.17 12.79 6.09
CA ALA A 148 11.86 12.64 4.81
C ALA A 148 12.95 13.72 4.59
N ALA A 149 12.76 14.93 5.14
CA ALA A 149 13.75 15.99 5.02
C ALA A 149 14.95 15.73 5.93
N ALA A 150 14.74 15.22 7.15
CA ALA A 150 15.84 14.83 8.03
C ALA A 150 16.61 13.64 7.46
N TYR A 151 15.91 12.65 6.89
CA TYR A 151 16.53 11.52 6.21
C TYR A 151 17.41 11.96 5.04
N ALA A 152 16.88 12.80 4.15
CA ALA A 152 17.64 13.34 3.03
C ALA A 152 18.87 14.17 3.48
N ARG A 153 18.78 14.89 4.59
CA ARG A 153 19.94 15.60 5.19
C ARG A 153 21.02 14.61 5.66
N GLN A 154 20.64 13.56 6.39
CA GLN A 154 21.58 12.53 6.87
C GLN A 154 22.30 11.83 5.72
N LEU A 155 21.58 11.51 4.63
CA LEU A 155 22.20 10.97 3.41
C LEU A 155 23.18 11.98 2.77
N THR A 156 22.81 13.26 2.73
CA THR A 156 23.69 14.31 2.21
C THR A 156 24.96 14.45 3.05
N GLU A 157 24.83 14.42 4.38
CA GLU A 157 25.97 14.45 5.32
C GLU A 157 26.89 13.23 5.16
N LEU A 158 26.32 12.04 4.96
CA LEU A 158 27.08 10.82 4.64
C LEU A 158 27.90 10.99 3.36
N LEU A 159 27.30 11.51 2.30
CA LEU A 159 27.97 11.70 1.01
C LEU A 159 29.05 12.80 1.08
N LEU A 160 28.80 13.86 1.84
CA LEU A 160 29.81 14.90 2.12
C LEU A 160 31.01 14.38 2.92
N ALA A 161 30.77 13.41 3.83
CA ALA A 161 31.86 12.74 4.57
C ALA A 161 32.66 11.77 3.68
N GLY A 162 32.18 11.48 2.47
CA GLY A 162 32.77 10.55 1.52
C GLY A 162 32.41 9.08 1.82
N LEU A 163 32.05 8.34 0.78
CA LEU A 163 31.86 6.90 0.88
C LEU A 163 33.21 6.16 0.89
N PRO A 164 33.34 5.09 1.68
CA PRO A 164 34.52 4.23 1.62
C PRO A 164 34.74 3.67 0.20
N PRO A 165 36.02 3.46 -0.22
CA PRO A 165 36.32 2.81 -1.49
C PRO A 165 35.67 1.42 -1.55
N GLY A 166 35.17 1.04 -2.73
CA GLY A 166 34.49 -0.24 -2.92
C GLY A 166 33.04 -0.30 -2.39
N LEU A 167 32.52 0.82 -1.86
CA LEU A 167 31.13 0.90 -1.42
C LEU A 167 30.23 1.60 -2.46
N ILE A 168 29.12 0.98 -2.78
CA ILE A 168 28.02 1.59 -3.52
C ILE A 168 26.83 1.73 -2.56
N LEU A 169 26.28 2.93 -2.47
CA LEU A 169 25.03 3.18 -1.75
C LEU A 169 23.90 3.24 -2.78
N LEU A 170 22.94 2.31 -2.69
CA LEU A 170 21.76 2.26 -3.56
C LEU A 170 20.52 2.68 -2.76
N LEU A 171 19.87 3.76 -3.22
CA LEU A 171 18.73 4.38 -2.55
C LEU A 171 17.51 4.35 -3.47
N PRO A 172 16.36 3.76 -3.05
CA PRO A 172 15.10 3.96 -3.74
C PRO A 172 14.54 5.36 -3.46
N ALA A 173 13.93 5.96 -4.46
CA ALA A 173 13.27 7.26 -4.36
C ALA A 173 12.09 7.34 -5.34
N GLU A 174 11.09 8.17 -5.02
CA GLU A 174 10.06 8.57 -5.97
C GLU A 174 10.44 9.89 -6.65
N ASP A 175 9.88 10.11 -7.85
CA ASP A 175 10.15 11.38 -8.55
C ASP A 175 9.57 12.56 -7.75
N GLY A 176 10.43 13.52 -7.44
CA GLY A 176 10.07 14.68 -6.64
C GLY A 176 9.95 14.45 -5.13
N ASP A 177 10.33 13.30 -4.59
CA ASP A 177 10.45 13.12 -3.14
C ASP A 177 11.63 13.88 -2.51
N ALA A 178 11.77 13.85 -1.18
CA ALA A 178 12.83 14.59 -0.47
C ALA A 178 14.23 14.06 -0.83
N VAL A 179 14.39 12.75 -1.04
CA VAL A 179 15.68 12.12 -1.39
C VAL A 179 16.05 12.48 -2.82
N ALA A 180 15.12 12.30 -3.79
CA ALA A 180 15.34 12.65 -5.18
C ALA A 180 15.66 14.15 -5.36
N ARG A 181 15.00 15.04 -4.62
CA ARG A 181 15.25 16.47 -4.66
C ARG A 181 16.59 16.87 -4.02
N ALA A 182 16.96 16.24 -2.91
CA ALA A 182 18.18 16.59 -2.19
C ALA A 182 19.45 16.05 -2.89
N LEU A 183 19.36 14.84 -3.47
CA LEU A 183 20.52 14.12 -4.01
C LEU A 183 20.57 14.13 -5.54
N GLY A 184 19.41 14.17 -6.21
CA GLY A 184 19.32 14.04 -7.66
C GLY A 184 20.22 14.99 -8.48
N PRO A 185 20.34 16.29 -8.15
CA PRO A 185 21.18 17.22 -8.88
C PRO A 185 22.65 17.27 -8.38
N ARG A 186 23.07 16.38 -7.47
CA ARG A 186 24.34 16.44 -6.75
C ARG A 186 25.43 15.55 -7.38
N ALA A 187 25.70 15.74 -8.68
CA ALA A 187 26.80 15.06 -9.35
C ALA A 187 28.19 15.34 -8.71
N ASP A 188 28.34 16.49 -8.01
CA ASP A 188 29.52 16.86 -7.24
C ASP A 188 29.78 15.88 -6.06
N LEU A 189 28.75 15.18 -5.57
CA LEU A 189 28.85 14.16 -4.53
C LEU A 189 28.95 12.73 -5.09
N GLY A 190 29.19 12.57 -6.39
CA GLY A 190 29.25 11.25 -7.03
C GLY A 190 27.90 10.53 -7.14
N VAL A 191 26.78 11.26 -7.03
CA VAL A 191 25.44 10.70 -7.14
C VAL A 191 25.09 10.44 -8.61
N THR A 192 24.63 9.24 -8.90
CA THR A 192 24.10 8.85 -10.21
C THR A 192 22.60 8.56 -10.09
N LEU A 193 21.79 9.15 -10.95
CA LEU A 193 20.37 8.85 -11.02
C LEU A 193 20.14 7.66 -11.94
N LEU A 194 19.48 6.63 -11.41
CA LEU A 194 18.96 5.49 -12.18
C LEU A 194 17.47 5.75 -12.41
N ARG A 195 17.06 5.80 -13.67
CA ARG A 195 15.64 5.99 -14.06
C ARG A 195 15.22 4.87 -15.03
N PRO A 196 15.19 3.62 -14.58
CA PRO A 196 14.74 2.52 -15.43
C PRO A 196 13.27 2.70 -15.78
N ARG A 197 12.91 2.41 -17.03
CA ARG A 197 11.51 2.41 -17.48
C ARG A 197 10.97 1.00 -17.29
N LEU A 198 10.17 0.77 -16.25
CA LEU A 198 9.67 -0.55 -15.90
C LEU A 198 8.29 -0.86 -16.47
N ASP A 199 7.54 0.18 -16.86
CA ASP A 199 6.16 0.05 -17.36
C ASP A 199 5.33 -0.87 -16.44
N ALA A 200 5.36 -0.54 -15.14
CA ALA A 200 4.77 -1.36 -14.09
C ALA A 200 3.25 -1.50 -14.26
N ASP A 201 2.60 -0.45 -14.76
CA ASP A 201 1.16 -0.42 -15.01
C ASP A 201 0.70 -1.50 -16.02
N ALA A 202 1.56 -1.85 -16.99
CA ALA A 202 1.24 -2.86 -18.00
C ALA A 202 1.35 -4.31 -17.47
N LEU A 203 2.06 -4.51 -16.35
CA LEU A 203 2.36 -5.86 -15.85
C LEU A 203 1.12 -6.70 -15.51
N PRO A 204 0.11 -6.19 -14.78
CA PRO A 204 -1.07 -7.00 -14.44
C PRO A 204 -1.73 -7.59 -15.68
N ARG A 205 -1.79 -6.79 -16.76
CA ARG A 205 -2.36 -7.21 -18.04
C ARG A 205 -1.48 -8.24 -18.76
N GLU A 206 -0.18 -8.03 -18.81
CA GLU A 206 0.78 -8.96 -19.42
C GLU A 206 0.76 -10.33 -18.74
N LEU A 207 0.72 -10.35 -17.39
CA LEU A 207 0.63 -11.59 -16.61
C LEU A 207 -0.69 -12.31 -16.85
N ALA A 208 -1.81 -11.58 -16.86
CA ALA A 208 -3.12 -12.16 -17.12
C ALA A 208 -3.20 -12.71 -18.55
N ALA A 209 -2.65 -12.02 -19.55
CA ALA A 209 -2.59 -12.48 -20.92
C ALA A 209 -1.75 -13.76 -21.07
N ALA A 210 -0.54 -13.76 -20.51
CA ALA A 210 0.34 -14.94 -20.55
C ALA A 210 -0.32 -16.16 -19.89
N GLN A 211 -1.00 -15.98 -18.76
CA GLN A 211 -1.72 -17.07 -18.09
C GLN A 211 -2.91 -17.56 -18.92
N ALA A 212 -3.67 -16.66 -19.53
CA ALA A 212 -4.81 -17.02 -20.37
C ALA A 212 -4.38 -17.81 -21.63
N GLU A 213 -3.22 -17.47 -22.24
CA GLU A 213 -2.66 -18.20 -23.36
C GLU A 213 -2.15 -19.59 -22.98
N GLN A 214 -1.50 -19.71 -21.82
CA GLN A 214 -0.87 -20.96 -21.39
C GLN A 214 -1.85 -22.02 -20.91
N THR A 215 -2.93 -21.63 -20.23
CA THR A 215 -3.75 -22.59 -19.46
C THR A 215 -5.11 -22.87 -20.09
N GLN A 216 -5.62 -22.05 -21.01
CA GLN A 216 -7.03 -22.08 -21.45
C GLN A 216 -8.04 -22.08 -20.29
N ASP A 217 -7.60 -21.72 -19.08
CA ASP A 217 -8.40 -21.67 -17.88
C ASP A 217 -9.43 -20.52 -18.00
N PRO A 218 -10.73 -20.79 -17.84
CA PRO A 218 -11.74 -19.73 -17.85
C PRO A 218 -11.48 -18.63 -16.83
N GLN A 219 -10.91 -18.97 -15.66
CA GLN A 219 -10.55 -17.96 -14.65
C GLN A 219 -9.42 -17.05 -15.11
N ALA A 220 -8.42 -17.57 -15.85
CA ALA A 220 -7.35 -16.75 -16.40
C ALA A 220 -7.91 -15.80 -17.47
N ARG A 221 -8.81 -16.28 -18.33
CA ARG A 221 -9.51 -15.43 -19.32
C ARG A 221 -10.37 -14.35 -18.66
N PHE A 222 -11.09 -14.69 -17.60
CA PHE A 222 -11.85 -13.73 -16.82
C PHE A 222 -10.95 -12.64 -16.23
N ARG A 223 -9.82 -13.03 -15.61
CA ARG A 223 -8.84 -12.06 -15.05
C ARG A 223 -8.32 -11.11 -16.11
N LEU A 224 -8.00 -11.60 -17.31
CA LEU A 224 -7.55 -10.75 -18.41
C LEU A 224 -8.62 -9.71 -18.78
N HIS A 225 -9.87 -10.12 -18.99
CA HIS A 225 -10.96 -9.17 -19.30
C HIS A 225 -11.22 -8.19 -18.16
N PHE A 226 -11.08 -8.63 -16.89
CA PHE A 226 -11.27 -7.76 -15.74
C PHE A 226 -10.14 -6.72 -15.60
N VAL A 227 -8.90 -7.11 -15.91
CA VAL A 227 -7.75 -6.18 -15.95
C VAL A 227 -7.92 -5.19 -17.12
N ASP A 228 -8.29 -5.66 -18.32
CA ASP A 228 -8.58 -4.78 -19.46
C ASP A 228 -9.70 -3.77 -19.13
N LEU A 229 -10.75 -4.20 -18.39
CA LEU A 229 -11.81 -3.32 -17.92
C LEU A 229 -11.25 -2.23 -17.01
N ALA A 230 -10.43 -2.60 -16.01
CA ALA A 230 -9.87 -1.66 -15.04
C ALA A 230 -8.93 -0.65 -15.72
N GLU A 231 -8.05 -1.12 -16.60
CA GLU A 231 -7.12 -0.28 -17.37
C GLU A 231 -7.88 0.72 -18.25
N HIS A 232 -8.82 0.23 -19.07
CA HIS A 232 -9.61 1.10 -19.94
C HIS A 232 -10.49 2.08 -19.15
N GLY A 233 -11.00 1.65 -17.99
CA GLY A 233 -11.78 2.51 -17.09
C GLY A 233 -10.92 3.63 -16.49
N GLY A 234 -9.72 3.32 -16.02
CA GLY A 234 -8.73 4.28 -15.52
C GLY A 234 -8.35 5.33 -16.56
N HIS A 235 -8.14 4.91 -17.80
CA HIS A 235 -7.87 5.79 -18.95
C HIS A 235 -9.10 6.47 -19.55
N ARG A 236 -10.30 6.28 -18.94
CA ARG A 236 -11.59 6.81 -19.43
C ARG A 236 -11.97 6.36 -20.85
N ALA A 237 -11.43 5.25 -21.31
CA ALA A 237 -11.78 4.63 -22.59
C ALA A 237 -13.07 3.80 -22.45
N PHE A 238 -14.18 4.46 -22.09
CA PHE A 238 -15.42 3.81 -21.63
C PHE A 238 -16.04 2.83 -22.64
N ALA A 239 -15.81 3.00 -23.96
CA ALA A 239 -16.27 2.04 -24.94
C ALA A 239 -15.53 0.70 -24.78
N ARG A 240 -14.21 0.72 -24.73
CA ARG A 240 -13.37 -0.47 -24.52
C ARG A 240 -13.59 -1.10 -23.15
N MET A 241 -13.74 -0.28 -22.10
CA MET A 241 -14.09 -0.74 -20.77
C MET A 241 -15.40 -1.56 -20.79
N ARG A 242 -16.42 -1.11 -21.53
CA ARG A 242 -17.68 -1.86 -21.66
C ARG A 242 -17.50 -3.16 -22.44
N GLU A 243 -16.77 -3.15 -23.54
CA GLU A 243 -16.46 -4.36 -24.34
C GLU A 243 -15.75 -5.42 -23.47
N ALA A 244 -14.73 -5.03 -22.70
CA ALA A 244 -14.04 -5.91 -21.77
C ALA A 244 -14.98 -6.45 -20.68
N GLY A 245 -15.84 -5.59 -20.12
CA GLY A 245 -16.84 -5.97 -19.13
C GLY A 245 -17.89 -6.92 -19.69
N GLU A 246 -18.37 -6.70 -20.91
CA GLU A 246 -19.31 -7.62 -21.59
C GLU A 246 -18.67 -9.00 -21.82
N ALA A 247 -17.41 -9.06 -22.24
CA ALA A 247 -16.67 -10.31 -22.38
C ALA A 247 -16.48 -11.04 -21.06
N ALA A 248 -16.18 -10.32 -19.96
CA ALA A 248 -16.09 -10.89 -18.63
C ALA A 248 -17.43 -11.43 -18.13
N VAL A 249 -18.54 -10.69 -18.35
CA VAL A 249 -19.91 -11.14 -17.99
C VAL A 249 -20.31 -12.38 -18.75
N ALA A 250 -20.04 -12.44 -20.06
CA ALA A 250 -20.35 -13.62 -20.86
C ALA A 250 -19.69 -14.89 -20.31
N LEU A 251 -18.40 -14.78 -19.91
CA LEU A 251 -17.73 -15.89 -19.22
C LEU A 251 -18.39 -16.28 -17.89
N CYS A 252 -18.85 -15.28 -17.11
CA CYS A 252 -19.56 -15.58 -15.87
C CYS A 252 -20.88 -16.32 -16.12
N GLU A 253 -21.59 -16.04 -17.21
CA GLU A 253 -22.86 -16.68 -17.57
C GLU A 253 -22.66 -18.12 -18.07
N GLU A 254 -21.48 -18.46 -18.59
CA GLU A 254 -21.13 -19.83 -18.99
C GLU A 254 -20.79 -20.74 -17.79
N HIS A 255 -20.52 -20.15 -16.60
CA HIS A 255 -20.01 -20.88 -15.44
C HIS A 255 -20.88 -20.70 -14.20
N THR A 256 -21.50 -21.78 -13.75
CA THR A 256 -22.28 -21.79 -12.49
C THR A 256 -21.38 -21.47 -11.29
N GLY A 257 -21.86 -20.63 -10.40
CA GLY A 257 -21.12 -20.21 -9.20
C GLY A 257 -20.26 -18.96 -9.42
N TRP A 258 -20.33 -18.33 -10.60
CA TRP A 258 -19.60 -17.09 -10.91
C TRP A 258 -20.44 -15.82 -10.80
N GLU A 259 -21.62 -15.89 -10.19
CA GLU A 259 -22.52 -14.74 -10.00
C GLU A 259 -21.83 -13.62 -9.22
N HIS A 260 -21.01 -13.95 -8.22
CA HIS A 260 -20.22 -13.00 -7.45
C HIS A 260 -19.15 -12.26 -8.29
N LEU A 261 -18.56 -12.94 -9.29
CA LEU A 261 -17.63 -12.31 -10.24
C LEU A 261 -18.39 -11.38 -11.20
N ARG A 262 -19.57 -11.75 -11.64
CA ARG A 262 -20.45 -10.89 -12.44
C ARG A 262 -20.81 -9.61 -11.67
N ALA A 263 -21.09 -9.71 -10.37
CA ALA A 263 -21.33 -8.57 -9.50
C ALA A 263 -20.10 -7.65 -9.42
N ALA A 264 -18.90 -8.22 -9.31
CA ALA A 264 -17.65 -7.44 -9.29
C ALA A 264 -17.43 -6.66 -10.60
N VAL A 265 -17.70 -7.27 -11.77
CA VAL A 265 -17.61 -6.61 -13.08
C VAL A 265 -18.50 -5.37 -13.13
N PHE A 266 -19.79 -5.51 -12.79
CA PHE A 266 -20.72 -4.40 -12.83
C PHE A 266 -20.37 -3.30 -11.82
N THR A 267 -19.93 -3.67 -10.63
CA THR A 267 -19.49 -2.73 -9.60
C THR A 267 -18.27 -1.93 -10.07
N ALA A 268 -17.28 -2.58 -10.68
CA ALA A 268 -16.10 -1.91 -11.23
C ALA A 268 -16.46 -0.95 -12.37
N GLN A 269 -17.31 -1.37 -13.31
CA GLN A 269 -17.81 -0.49 -14.39
C GLN A 269 -18.54 0.74 -13.83
N GLY A 270 -19.41 0.53 -12.83
CA GLY A 270 -20.09 1.63 -12.13
C GLY A 270 -19.11 2.62 -11.49
N GLY A 271 -18.08 2.11 -10.82
CA GLY A 271 -17.04 2.93 -10.18
C GLY A 271 -16.29 3.83 -11.16
N HIS A 272 -15.82 3.29 -12.28
CA HIS A 272 -15.14 4.07 -13.31
C HIS A 272 -16.04 5.14 -13.95
N LEU A 273 -17.31 4.81 -14.18
CA LEU A 273 -18.29 5.76 -14.73
C LEU A 273 -18.64 6.89 -13.76
N LEU A 274 -18.68 6.61 -12.45
CA LEU A 274 -19.02 7.59 -11.41
C LEU A 274 -18.05 8.79 -11.39
N ALA A 275 -16.77 8.56 -11.68
CA ALA A 275 -15.74 9.60 -11.77
C ALA A 275 -15.99 10.61 -12.91
N SER A 276 -16.86 10.27 -13.87
CA SER A 276 -17.17 11.08 -15.04
C SER A 276 -18.56 11.71 -14.93
N LYS A 277 -18.63 13.04 -14.76
CA LYS A 277 -19.90 13.76 -14.59
C LYS A 277 -21.02 13.34 -15.56
N PRO A 278 -20.79 13.25 -16.90
CA PRO A 278 -21.83 12.88 -17.84
C PRO A 278 -22.30 11.42 -17.73
N HIS A 279 -21.57 10.56 -17.03
CA HIS A 279 -21.88 9.11 -16.92
C HIS A 279 -22.40 8.69 -15.53
N ARG A 280 -22.60 9.63 -14.61
CA ARG A 280 -22.99 9.33 -13.22
C ARG A 280 -24.33 8.59 -13.12
N GLU A 281 -25.33 8.96 -13.89
CA GLU A 281 -26.60 8.22 -13.90
C GLU A 281 -26.43 6.82 -14.50
N LEU A 282 -25.59 6.68 -15.50
CA LEU A 282 -25.27 5.36 -16.06
C LEU A 282 -24.52 4.49 -15.03
N SER A 283 -23.66 5.09 -14.19
CA SER A 283 -22.96 4.36 -13.13
C SER A 283 -23.93 3.70 -12.16
N LEU A 284 -25.04 4.37 -11.79
CA LEU A 284 -26.06 3.78 -10.92
C LEU A 284 -26.73 2.56 -11.54
N ALA A 285 -26.96 2.56 -12.85
CA ALA A 285 -27.51 1.39 -13.53
C ALA A 285 -26.55 0.18 -13.45
N TYR A 286 -25.25 0.41 -13.57
CA TYR A 286 -24.25 -0.66 -13.40
C TYR A 286 -24.16 -1.13 -11.95
N PHE A 287 -24.16 -0.22 -10.97
CA PHE A 287 -24.20 -0.61 -9.56
C PHE A 287 -25.45 -1.42 -9.22
N GLY A 288 -26.63 -1.02 -9.74
CA GLY A 288 -27.86 -1.78 -9.58
C GLY A 288 -27.74 -3.21 -10.11
N ARG A 289 -27.18 -3.39 -11.32
CA ARG A 289 -26.89 -4.73 -11.88
C ARG A 289 -25.89 -5.51 -11.02
N GLY A 290 -24.92 -4.85 -10.42
CA GLY A 290 -23.99 -5.44 -9.46
C GLY A 290 -24.70 -5.98 -8.23
N VAL A 291 -25.62 -5.20 -7.66
CA VAL A 291 -26.45 -5.63 -6.52
C VAL A 291 -27.33 -6.82 -6.88
N GLU A 292 -27.99 -6.81 -8.04
CA GLU A 292 -28.81 -7.93 -8.51
C GLU A 292 -27.97 -9.21 -8.66
N ALA A 293 -26.82 -9.13 -9.33
CA ALA A 293 -25.93 -10.29 -9.50
C ALA A 293 -25.39 -10.83 -8.17
N ALA A 294 -25.13 -9.94 -7.20
CA ALA A 294 -24.69 -10.34 -5.85
C ALA A 294 -25.81 -11.00 -5.04
N ARG A 295 -27.07 -10.55 -5.22
CA ARG A 295 -28.24 -11.22 -4.64
C ARG A 295 -28.42 -12.62 -5.23
N ASP A 296 -28.24 -12.77 -6.55
CA ASP A 296 -28.26 -14.08 -7.21
C ASP A 296 -27.22 -15.02 -6.61
N ALA A 297 -25.99 -14.53 -6.39
CA ALA A 297 -24.92 -15.29 -5.75
C ALA A 297 -25.29 -15.72 -4.32
N THR A 298 -25.90 -14.82 -3.55
CA THR A 298 -26.35 -15.12 -2.18
C THR A 298 -27.48 -16.13 -2.18
N ALA A 299 -28.45 -16.01 -3.08
CA ALA A 299 -29.56 -16.94 -3.24
C ALA A 299 -29.10 -18.33 -3.69
N ALA A 300 -28.05 -18.39 -4.50
CA ALA A 300 -27.38 -19.63 -4.90
C ALA A 300 -26.49 -20.26 -3.81
N ALA A 301 -26.50 -19.71 -2.60
CA ALA A 301 -25.64 -20.13 -1.48
C ALA A 301 -24.14 -20.12 -1.83
N ASN A 302 -23.72 -19.22 -2.74
CA ASN A 302 -22.30 -19.03 -3.04
C ASN A 302 -21.57 -18.46 -1.80
N PRO A 303 -20.47 -19.06 -1.32
CA PRO A 303 -19.75 -18.57 -0.14
C PRO A 303 -19.31 -17.10 -0.23
N SER A 304 -19.01 -16.61 -1.44
CA SER A 304 -18.65 -15.22 -1.71
C SER A 304 -19.85 -14.28 -1.90
N GLY A 305 -21.08 -14.83 -1.92
CA GLY A 305 -22.30 -14.05 -2.16
C GLY A 305 -22.52 -12.92 -1.16
N PRO A 306 -22.48 -13.16 0.17
CA PRO A 306 -22.67 -12.11 1.17
C PRO A 306 -21.63 -10.99 1.08
N VAL A 307 -20.36 -11.33 0.85
CA VAL A 307 -19.27 -10.33 0.64
C VAL A 307 -19.54 -9.50 -0.60
N ALA A 308 -19.86 -10.16 -1.72
CA ALA A 308 -20.16 -9.48 -2.98
C ALA A 308 -21.39 -8.55 -2.84
N LEU A 309 -22.43 -8.99 -2.10
CA LEU A 309 -23.61 -8.19 -1.86
C LEU A 309 -23.32 -6.96 -0.97
N ALA A 310 -22.58 -7.12 0.11
CA ALA A 310 -22.16 -6.00 0.96
C ALA A 310 -21.35 -4.96 0.17
N LEU A 311 -20.39 -5.40 -0.65
CA LEU A 311 -19.60 -4.52 -1.51
C LEU A 311 -20.45 -3.81 -2.57
N ALA A 312 -21.32 -4.52 -3.26
CA ALA A 312 -22.16 -3.94 -4.31
C ALA A 312 -23.16 -2.91 -3.75
N LEU A 313 -23.76 -3.19 -2.58
CA LEU A 313 -24.65 -2.26 -1.87
C LEU A 313 -23.91 -0.99 -1.41
N GLN A 314 -22.72 -1.12 -0.85
CA GLN A 314 -21.90 0.01 -0.45
C GLN A 314 -21.51 0.87 -1.66
N ALA A 315 -21.09 0.26 -2.77
CA ALA A 315 -20.76 0.97 -4.00
C ALA A 315 -21.97 1.71 -4.60
N HIS A 316 -23.14 1.07 -4.60
CA HIS A 316 -24.39 1.68 -5.08
C HIS A 316 -24.80 2.85 -4.17
N GLY A 317 -24.78 2.65 -2.85
CA GLY A 317 -25.03 3.69 -1.86
C GLY A 317 -24.08 4.87 -2.01
N ALA A 318 -22.79 4.64 -2.20
CA ALA A 318 -21.80 5.69 -2.44
C ALA A 318 -22.08 6.47 -3.75
N GLY A 319 -22.48 5.77 -4.81
CA GLY A 319 -22.93 6.39 -6.06
C GLY A 319 -24.13 7.31 -5.86
N LEU A 320 -25.12 6.87 -5.08
CA LEU A 320 -26.31 7.66 -4.73
C LEU A 320 -25.95 8.88 -3.86
N VAL A 321 -25.07 8.72 -2.86
CA VAL A 321 -24.54 9.82 -2.04
C VAL A 321 -23.84 10.86 -2.92
N HIS A 322 -23.03 10.41 -3.87
CA HIS A 322 -22.32 11.30 -4.80
C HIS A 322 -23.26 12.13 -5.68
N LEU A 323 -24.47 11.64 -5.92
CA LEU A 323 -25.55 12.33 -6.63
C LEU A 323 -26.50 13.11 -5.70
N GLY A 324 -26.28 13.10 -4.38
CA GLY A 324 -27.13 13.75 -3.41
C GLY A 324 -28.47 13.03 -3.15
N ARG A 325 -28.61 11.77 -3.59
CA ARG A 325 -29.83 10.94 -3.43
C ARG A 325 -29.81 10.19 -2.10
N TYR A 326 -29.69 10.93 -0.99
CA TYR A 326 -29.44 10.38 0.35
C TYR A 326 -30.53 9.42 0.84
N GLY A 327 -31.81 9.71 0.56
CA GLY A 327 -32.91 8.83 0.96
C GLY A 327 -32.87 7.45 0.28
N GLU A 328 -32.40 7.39 -0.97
CA GLU A 328 -32.21 6.11 -1.68
C GLU A 328 -30.94 5.38 -1.21
N ALA A 329 -29.88 6.14 -0.92
CA ALA A 329 -28.64 5.57 -0.37
C ALA A 329 -28.89 4.92 1.00
N LEU A 330 -29.78 5.46 1.83
CA LEU A 330 -30.16 4.85 3.11
C LEU A 330 -30.65 3.42 2.95
N ALA A 331 -31.49 3.13 1.95
CA ALA A 331 -31.98 1.78 1.72
C ALA A 331 -30.82 0.80 1.37
N CYS A 332 -29.84 1.25 0.59
CA CYS A 332 -28.65 0.44 0.29
C CYS A 332 -27.84 0.16 1.55
N TYR A 333 -27.62 1.17 2.40
CA TYR A 333 -26.84 0.98 3.62
C TYR A 333 -27.58 0.19 4.69
N ASP A 334 -28.91 0.32 4.81
CA ASP A 334 -29.71 -0.51 5.72
C ASP A 334 -29.63 -2.00 5.33
N GLU A 335 -29.70 -2.33 4.04
CA GLU A 335 -29.52 -3.69 3.54
C GLU A 335 -28.06 -4.15 3.75
N ALA A 336 -27.07 -3.30 3.48
CA ALA A 336 -25.68 -3.63 3.68
C ALA A 336 -25.36 -3.95 5.17
N VAL A 337 -25.94 -3.20 6.12
CA VAL A 337 -25.85 -3.51 7.55
C VAL A 337 -26.48 -4.87 7.84
N ALA A 338 -27.67 -5.16 7.32
CA ALA A 338 -28.34 -6.43 7.56
C ALA A 338 -27.53 -7.63 7.03
N VAL A 339 -26.89 -7.49 5.87
CA VAL A 339 -26.01 -8.53 5.29
C VAL A 339 -24.74 -8.68 6.11
N ALA A 340 -24.08 -7.56 6.46
CA ALA A 340 -22.78 -7.61 7.10
C ALA A 340 -22.85 -8.06 8.57
N SER A 341 -23.91 -7.69 9.31
CA SER A 341 -24.12 -8.13 10.71
C SER A 341 -24.38 -9.63 10.86
N ALA A 342 -24.63 -10.34 9.78
CA ALA A 342 -24.81 -11.80 9.81
C ALA A 342 -23.48 -12.59 9.87
N SER A 343 -22.31 -11.93 9.69
CA SER A 343 -20.99 -12.59 9.68
C SER A 343 -19.92 -11.71 10.35
N ALA A 344 -19.18 -12.28 11.29
CA ALA A 344 -18.06 -11.59 11.94
C ALA A 344 -16.95 -11.16 10.97
N ASP A 345 -16.75 -11.90 9.87
CA ASP A 345 -15.77 -11.57 8.82
C ASP A 345 -16.12 -10.27 8.08
N LEU A 346 -17.36 -9.81 8.18
CA LEU A 346 -17.85 -8.59 7.55
C LEU A 346 -17.93 -7.39 8.52
N ALA A 347 -17.39 -7.50 9.73
CA ALA A 347 -17.50 -6.46 10.75
C ALA A 347 -17.00 -5.07 10.28
N ALA A 348 -15.92 -5.00 9.52
CA ALA A 348 -15.43 -3.73 8.96
C ALA A 348 -16.41 -3.12 7.95
N PHE A 349 -17.05 -3.97 7.13
CA PHE A 349 -18.10 -3.55 6.19
C PHE A 349 -19.35 -3.08 6.93
N GLU A 350 -19.73 -3.74 8.02
CA GLU A 350 -20.84 -3.33 8.87
C GLU A 350 -20.61 -1.93 9.45
N LEU A 351 -19.44 -1.68 10.04
CA LEU A 351 -19.09 -0.37 10.62
C LEU A 351 -19.14 0.73 9.56
N GLU A 352 -18.61 0.49 8.36
CA GLU A 352 -18.66 1.47 7.26
C GLU A 352 -20.10 1.71 6.79
N ALA A 353 -20.90 0.66 6.60
CA ALA A 353 -22.31 0.81 6.20
C ALA A 353 -23.11 1.62 7.25
N ARG A 354 -22.92 1.35 8.54
CA ARG A 354 -23.55 2.11 9.63
C ARG A 354 -23.09 3.58 9.64
N ARG A 355 -21.79 3.83 9.45
CA ARG A 355 -21.25 5.19 9.32
C ARG A 355 -21.90 5.96 8.17
N MET A 356 -21.96 5.33 6.99
CA MET A 356 -22.55 5.94 5.82
C MET A 356 -24.06 6.16 5.95
N ARG A 357 -24.76 5.27 6.68
CA ARG A 357 -26.16 5.48 7.07
C ARG A 357 -26.31 6.77 7.90
N GLY A 358 -25.45 6.96 8.91
CA GLY A 358 -25.42 8.18 9.70
C GLY A 358 -25.16 9.43 8.85
N LEU A 359 -24.19 9.36 7.94
CA LEU A 359 -23.89 10.44 7.00
C LEU A 359 -25.11 10.80 6.15
N CYS A 360 -25.80 9.80 5.59
CA CYS A 360 -26.98 10.02 4.75
C CYS A 360 -28.11 10.69 5.55
N LEU A 361 -28.37 10.27 6.77
CA LEU A 361 -29.36 10.88 7.66
C LEU A 361 -29.02 12.36 7.96
N ASP A 362 -27.74 12.65 8.22
CA ASP A 362 -27.30 14.02 8.47
C ASP A 362 -27.46 14.91 7.24
N GLN A 363 -27.07 14.43 6.07
CA GLN A 363 -27.20 15.17 4.82
C GLN A 363 -28.67 15.33 4.35
N ASP A 364 -29.52 14.39 4.75
CA ASP A 364 -30.99 14.45 4.51
C ASP A 364 -31.73 15.38 5.51
N GLY A 365 -30.98 16.10 6.38
CA GLY A 365 -31.55 17.03 7.34
C GLY A 365 -32.17 16.37 8.59
N ARG A 366 -31.76 15.16 8.93
CA ARG A 366 -32.22 14.34 10.07
C ARG A 366 -31.11 14.16 11.13
N PRO A 367 -30.51 15.24 11.67
CA PRO A 367 -29.30 15.14 12.50
C PRO A 367 -29.50 14.37 13.82
N ARG A 368 -30.73 14.34 14.37
CA ARG A 368 -31.01 13.55 15.58
C ARG A 368 -30.96 12.04 15.31
N GLU A 369 -31.46 11.62 14.16
CA GLU A 369 -31.42 10.22 13.74
C GLU A 369 -30.00 9.83 13.33
N ALA A 370 -29.27 10.73 12.67
CA ALA A 370 -27.83 10.54 12.38
C ALA A 370 -27.03 10.31 13.67
N PHE A 371 -27.30 11.10 14.72
CA PHE A 371 -26.67 10.93 16.02
C PHE A 371 -26.91 9.51 16.57
N GLY A 372 -28.17 9.05 16.60
CA GLY A 372 -28.50 7.69 17.02
C GLY A 372 -27.81 6.62 16.18
N ALA A 373 -27.73 6.80 14.85
CA ALA A 373 -27.03 5.86 13.98
C ALA A 373 -25.51 5.77 14.26
N TYR A 374 -24.89 6.87 14.63
CA TYR A 374 -23.48 6.86 15.04
C TYR A 374 -23.29 6.24 16.44
N GLU A 375 -24.22 6.44 17.40
CA GLU A 375 -24.21 5.73 18.69
C GLU A 375 -24.31 4.22 18.48
N GLU A 376 -25.26 3.77 17.64
CA GLU A 376 -25.39 2.34 17.24
C GLU A 376 -24.09 1.80 16.61
N THR A 377 -23.34 2.64 15.87
CA THR A 377 -22.05 2.23 15.29
C THR A 377 -20.98 2.04 16.36
N LEU A 378 -20.94 2.92 17.37
CA LEU A 378 -20.05 2.76 18.52
C LEU A 378 -20.40 1.51 19.34
N ASP A 379 -21.71 1.22 19.54
CA ASP A 379 -22.17 0.01 20.22
C ASP A 379 -21.73 -1.27 19.44
N ALA A 380 -21.92 -1.28 18.12
CA ALA A 380 -21.51 -2.39 17.27
C ALA A 380 -19.99 -2.63 17.27
N ALA A 381 -19.21 -1.59 17.53
CA ALA A 381 -17.75 -1.70 17.59
C ALA A 381 -17.23 -2.24 18.94
N GLU A 382 -17.99 -2.16 20.02
CA GLU A 382 -17.54 -2.59 21.35
C GLU A 382 -17.01 -4.01 21.44
N PRO A 383 -17.69 -5.03 20.86
CA PRO A 383 -17.24 -6.42 20.94
C PRO A 383 -16.04 -6.74 20.01
N LEU A 384 -15.66 -5.85 19.10
CA LEU A 384 -14.60 -6.11 18.13
C LEU A 384 -13.20 -5.95 18.75
N GLU A 385 -12.21 -6.61 18.16
CA GLU A 385 -10.81 -6.44 18.55
C GLU A 385 -10.30 -5.02 18.26
N SER A 386 -9.35 -4.54 19.07
CA SER A 386 -8.84 -3.16 18.96
C SER A 386 -8.18 -2.86 17.63
N GLU A 387 -7.59 -3.87 17.00
CA GLU A 387 -6.96 -3.75 15.68
C GLU A 387 -8.01 -3.53 14.58
N VAL A 388 -9.09 -4.32 14.58
CA VAL A 388 -10.23 -4.17 13.67
C VAL A 388 -10.88 -2.80 13.83
N ARG A 389 -11.09 -2.35 15.08
CA ARG A 389 -11.66 -1.01 15.33
C ARG A 389 -10.80 0.10 14.75
N ARG A 390 -9.48 0.05 14.95
CA ARG A 390 -8.55 1.08 14.45
C ARG A 390 -8.36 1.06 12.93
N ALA A 391 -8.42 -0.13 12.32
CA ALA A 391 -8.32 -0.29 10.86
C ALA A 391 -9.63 0.04 10.13
N SER A 392 -10.76 0.19 10.85
CA SER A 392 -12.07 0.50 10.29
C SER A 392 -12.31 2.00 10.11
N SER A 393 -13.51 2.36 9.68
CA SER A 393 -13.97 3.76 9.60
C SER A 393 -14.41 4.38 10.94
N LEU A 394 -14.26 3.67 12.04
CA LEU A 394 -14.69 4.13 13.37
C LEU A 394 -14.06 5.47 13.82
N PRO A 395 -12.80 5.82 13.51
CA PRO A 395 -12.27 7.16 13.77
C PRO A 395 -13.09 8.28 13.14
N TYR A 396 -13.60 8.07 11.92
CA TYR A 396 -14.48 9.04 11.26
C TYR A 396 -15.83 9.18 11.95
N VAL A 397 -16.40 8.07 12.45
CA VAL A 397 -17.62 8.11 13.27
C VAL A 397 -17.40 8.98 14.52
N GLY A 398 -16.26 8.82 15.19
CA GLY A 398 -15.88 9.66 16.33
C GLY A 398 -15.88 11.16 16.01
N ALA A 399 -15.32 11.54 14.87
CA ALA A 399 -15.30 12.94 14.43
C ALA A 399 -16.71 13.47 14.08
N GLU A 400 -17.50 12.67 13.39
CA GLU A 400 -18.84 13.05 12.93
C GLU A 400 -19.83 13.19 14.10
N ILE A 401 -19.81 12.26 15.07
CA ILE A 401 -20.70 12.32 16.22
C ILE A 401 -20.36 13.49 17.15
N LEU A 402 -19.08 13.81 17.35
CA LEU A 402 -18.67 14.98 18.14
C LEU A 402 -19.10 16.29 17.48
N ALA A 403 -19.05 16.38 16.14
CA ALA A 403 -19.57 17.53 15.42
C ALA A 403 -21.10 17.67 15.53
N LEU A 404 -21.82 16.54 15.55
CA LEU A 404 -23.27 16.52 15.72
C LEU A 404 -23.71 16.94 17.13
N VAL A 405 -23.00 16.55 18.17
CA VAL A 405 -23.27 16.96 19.57
C VAL A 405 -23.35 18.48 19.69
N ASP A 406 -22.39 19.18 19.06
CA ASP A 406 -22.38 20.66 19.12
C ASP A 406 -23.54 21.28 18.35
N ARG A 407 -23.86 20.76 17.17
CA ARG A 407 -24.98 21.25 16.35
C ARG A 407 -26.35 20.99 16.98
N LEU A 408 -26.47 19.89 17.75
CA LEU A 408 -27.70 19.54 18.46
C LEU A 408 -27.85 20.23 19.82
N GLY A 409 -26.85 21.01 20.25
CA GLY A 409 -26.84 21.69 21.55
C GLY A 409 -26.62 20.76 22.74
N ARG A 410 -26.13 19.52 22.53
CA ARG A 410 -25.92 18.46 23.55
C ARG A 410 -24.49 18.51 24.13
N ARG A 411 -23.92 19.71 24.27
CA ARG A 411 -22.50 19.89 24.68
C ARG A 411 -22.13 19.22 26.00
N ALA A 412 -23.09 19.03 26.89
CA ALA A 412 -22.85 18.32 28.15
C ALA A 412 -22.39 16.86 27.94
N GLU A 413 -22.76 16.23 26.85
CA GLU A 413 -22.46 14.82 26.53
C GLU A 413 -21.12 14.66 25.81
N ARG A 414 -20.53 15.76 25.33
CA ARG A 414 -19.29 15.71 24.51
C ARG A 414 -18.12 15.03 25.22
N GLY A 415 -17.99 15.28 26.54
CA GLY A 415 -16.92 14.66 27.35
C GLY A 415 -17.05 13.14 27.42
N GLU A 416 -18.25 12.67 27.76
CA GLU A 416 -18.53 11.24 27.86
C GLU A 416 -18.35 10.50 26.53
N LEU A 417 -18.78 11.14 25.42
CA LEU A 417 -18.59 10.58 24.09
C LEU A 417 -17.12 10.52 23.70
N ARG A 418 -16.35 11.57 23.99
CA ARG A 418 -14.90 11.55 23.73
C ARG A 418 -14.22 10.45 24.53
N ASP A 419 -14.52 10.32 25.81
CA ASP A 419 -13.97 9.26 26.68
C ASP A 419 -14.34 7.86 26.15
N ARG A 420 -15.55 7.70 25.62
CA ARG A 420 -15.99 6.44 24.98
C ARG A 420 -15.17 6.14 23.72
N ILE A 421 -14.99 7.12 22.84
CA ILE A 421 -14.21 6.99 21.62
C ILE A 421 -12.74 6.65 21.94
N GLU A 422 -12.15 7.32 22.92
CA GLU A 422 -10.77 7.05 23.36
C GLU A 422 -10.62 5.65 23.99
N ARG A 423 -11.62 5.15 24.72
CA ARG A 423 -11.62 3.74 25.19
C ARG A 423 -11.66 2.72 24.04
N LEU A 424 -12.39 3.02 22.96
CA LEU A 424 -12.52 2.12 21.80
C LEU A 424 -11.30 2.12 20.89
N LEU A 425 -10.66 3.27 20.68
CA LEU A 425 -9.65 3.50 19.65
C LEU A 425 -8.26 3.84 20.19
N GLY A 426 -8.17 4.29 21.45
CA GLY A 426 -6.96 4.83 22.06
C GLY A 426 -6.89 6.36 22.04
N PRO A 427 -5.95 6.97 22.78
CA PRO A 427 -5.87 8.42 22.94
C PRO A 427 -5.53 9.18 21.66
N ASP A 428 -4.81 8.55 20.74
CA ASP A 428 -4.34 9.16 19.47
C ASP A 428 -5.26 8.81 18.27
N TRP A 429 -6.51 8.49 18.54
CA TRP A 429 -7.45 7.99 17.51
C TRP A 429 -7.68 8.98 16.35
N ASP A 430 -7.51 10.27 16.60
CA ASP A 430 -7.69 11.32 15.59
C ASP A 430 -6.42 11.65 14.78
N ALA A 431 -5.26 11.03 15.11
CA ALA A 431 -3.96 11.38 14.52
C ALA A 431 -3.88 11.14 13.01
N HIS A 432 -4.64 10.20 12.49
CA HIS A 432 -4.65 9.80 11.07
C HIS A 432 -5.84 10.36 10.28
N LEU A 433 -6.70 11.18 10.94
CA LEU A 433 -7.83 11.79 10.25
C LEU A 433 -7.37 12.90 9.30
N GLU A 434 -8.03 13.00 8.15
CA GLU A 434 -7.84 14.12 7.25
C GLU A 434 -8.15 15.48 7.93
N PRO A 435 -7.51 16.59 7.50
CA PRO A 435 -7.66 17.90 8.15
C PRO A 435 -9.10 18.37 8.32
N ALA A 436 -10.00 18.01 7.40
CA ALA A 436 -11.42 18.37 7.48
C ALA A 436 -12.13 17.65 8.64
N TYR A 437 -11.81 16.38 8.88
CA TYR A 437 -12.34 15.61 10.01
C TYR A 437 -11.69 15.99 11.33
N LEU A 438 -10.37 16.24 11.34
CA LEU A 438 -9.65 16.75 12.51
C LEU A 438 -10.26 18.05 13.04
N LYS A 439 -10.62 18.97 12.13
CA LYS A 439 -11.29 20.21 12.50
C LYS A 439 -12.64 19.93 13.17
N ARG A 440 -13.42 18.97 12.68
CA ARG A 440 -14.72 18.56 13.27
C ARG A 440 -14.56 17.91 14.64
N ALA A 441 -13.56 17.05 14.82
CA ALA A 441 -13.29 16.36 16.06
C ALA A 441 -12.82 17.28 17.19
N ARG A 442 -12.12 18.39 16.86
CA ARG A 442 -11.50 19.31 17.83
C ARG A 442 -12.29 20.58 18.08
N SER A 443 -13.25 20.93 17.23
CA SER A 443 -14.15 22.09 17.43
C SER A 443 -15.23 21.82 18.45
#